data_adf3ddbd0364e9b84a5d577f2f2cbf64
#
_entry.id   adf3ddbd0364e9b84a5d577f2f2cbf64
#
_cell.length_a   1.000
_cell.length_b   1.000
_cell.length_c   1.000
_cell.angle_alpha   90.00
_cell.angle_beta   90.00
_cell.angle_gamma   90.00
#
_symmetry.space_group_name_H-M   'P 1'
#
loop_
_entity.id
_entity.type
_entity.pdbx_description
1 polymer ?
#
loop_
_entity_poly.entity_id
_entity_poly.type
_entity_poly.pdbx_seq_one_letter_code
_entity_poly.pdbx_strand_id
1 'polypeptide(L)'
;MRLTFLGTGTSFGVPQIGCDCAVCRSEDPRDKRTRVGAVVEQGGERLLLDTPPELRLQLIATGIHHVDAVVYTHDHADHTHGIDDIRAISIRRSGGIPIYGPAETIAALREKFTYVFDETMRPLPGTSKPEAAGHVLSPGVPARIGGFTVIPVEVPHGRSRVFGYRIGPLAYVTDAKTLPDAAVEILRGAEVLVLNALFRTPHPTHLSVEESVTAARRVGAARTYLTHLTHQTAHAALTAELPADIQPAYDGLTVETPDA
;
A
#
# COMPACT_ATOMS: atom_id res chain seq x y z
N MET A 1 -11.57 5.52 12.06
CA MET A 1 -10.94 4.73 10.96
C MET A 1 -9.64 4.14 11.47
N ARG A 2 -9.25 2.94 11.04
CA ARG A 2 -8.02 2.27 11.46
C ARG A 2 -7.20 1.87 10.23
N LEU A 3 -5.91 2.22 10.22
CA LEU A 3 -4.93 1.78 9.23
C LEU A 3 -4.04 0.70 9.87
N THR A 4 -3.88 -0.44 9.21
CA THR A 4 -2.91 -1.48 9.58
C THR A 4 -1.88 -1.63 8.45
N PHE A 5 -0.62 -1.42 8.76
CA PHE A 5 0.48 -1.69 7.83
C PHE A 5 0.71 -3.20 7.76
N LEU A 6 0.49 -3.79 6.59
CA LEU A 6 0.76 -5.21 6.35
C LEU A 6 2.24 -5.46 6.15
N GLY A 7 2.87 -4.63 5.31
CA GLY A 7 4.28 -4.63 5.01
C GLY A 7 4.77 -3.21 4.76
N THR A 8 6.05 -2.97 5.02
CA THR A 8 6.67 -1.63 4.99
C THR A 8 7.99 -1.58 4.24
N GLY A 9 8.39 -2.70 3.65
CA GLY A 9 9.63 -2.84 2.88
C GLY A 9 9.47 -2.52 1.41
N THR A 10 10.61 -2.36 0.74
CA THR A 10 10.71 -2.18 -0.71
C THR A 10 10.45 -3.49 -1.46
N SER A 11 10.57 -3.46 -2.79
CA SER A 11 10.49 -4.62 -3.67
C SER A 11 11.45 -5.77 -3.31
N PHE A 12 12.56 -5.49 -2.63
CA PHE A 12 13.48 -6.53 -2.13
C PHE A 12 13.06 -7.14 -0.80
N GLY A 13 12.24 -6.46 -0.01
CA GLY A 13 12.00 -6.80 1.40
C GLY A 13 13.23 -6.63 2.29
N VAL A 14 13.06 -6.80 3.60
CA VAL A 14 14.16 -6.81 4.58
C VAL A 14 13.92 -7.96 5.56
N PRO A 15 14.85 -8.92 5.72
CA PRO A 15 16.17 -9.01 5.10
C PRO A 15 16.15 -9.16 3.58
N GLN A 16 17.13 -8.56 2.91
CA GLN A 16 17.34 -8.79 1.49
C GLN A 16 18.10 -10.10 1.27
N ILE A 17 17.70 -10.87 0.26
CA ILE A 17 18.34 -12.15 -0.08
C ILE A 17 19.86 -11.95 -0.28
N GLY A 18 20.66 -12.73 0.44
CA GLY A 18 22.12 -12.69 0.34
C GLY A 18 22.79 -11.49 1.01
N CYS A 19 22.05 -10.67 1.76
CA CYS A 19 22.61 -9.50 2.46
C CYS A 19 22.87 -9.78 3.93
N ASP A 20 24.10 -9.51 4.39
CA ASP A 20 24.57 -9.71 5.75
C ASP A 20 24.79 -8.40 6.52
N CYS A 21 24.22 -7.28 6.05
CA CYS A 21 24.36 -6.00 6.75
C CYS A 21 23.69 -6.01 8.14
N ALA A 22 24.02 -5.03 8.96
CA ALA A 22 23.52 -4.94 10.33
C ALA A 22 21.97 -4.94 10.40
N VAL A 23 21.28 -4.27 9.46
CA VAL A 23 19.81 -4.23 9.43
C VAL A 23 19.22 -5.58 9.00
N CYS A 24 19.79 -6.25 8.00
CA CYS A 24 19.33 -7.58 7.58
C CYS A 24 19.51 -8.64 8.68
N ARG A 25 20.56 -8.49 9.52
CA ARG A 25 20.84 -9.36 10.67
C ARG A 25 20.19 -8.90 11.98
N SER A 26 19.57 -7.72 11.99
CA SER A 26 18.92 -7.15 13.19
C SER A 26 17.93 -8.14 13.82
N GLU A 27 17.90 -8.22 15.14
CA GLU A 27 16.88 -8.95 15.91
C GLU A 27 15.66 -8.11 16.24
N ASP A 28 15.70 -6.80 15.95
CA ASP A 28 14.54 -5.93 16.09
C ASP A 28 13.48 -6.33 15.06
N PRO A 29 12.29 -6.79 15.49
CA PRO A 29 11.24 -7.22 14.55
C PRO A 29 10.79 -6.09 13.61
N ARG A 30 10.99 -4.82 13.99
CA ARG A 30 10.63 -3.66 13.16
C ARG A 30 11.60 -3.43 12.00
N ASP A 31 12.73 -4.13 11.98
CA ASP A 31 13.66 -4.19 10.85
C ASP A 31 13.34 -5.35 9.88
N LYS A 32 12.39 -6.21 10.21
CA LYS A 32 11.87 -7.24 9.30
C LYS A 32 10.68 -6.66 8.54
N ARG A 33 10.87 -6.43 7.24
CA ARG A 33 9.90 -5.69 6.41
C ARG A 33 9.55 -6.50 5.18
N THR A 34 8.33 -6.98 5.13
CA THR A 34 7.72 -7.56 3.93
C THR A 34 7.35 -6.44 2.94
N ARG A 35 7.03 -6.78 1.68
CA ARG A 35 6.67 -5.79 0.65
C ARG A 35 5.46 -4.98 1.08
N VAL A 36 5.46 -3.71 0.64
CA VAL A 36 4.49 -2.73 1.10
C VAL A 36 3.04 -3.11 0.79
N GLY A 37 2.18 -2.91 1.76
CA GLY A 37 0.73 -3.08 1.66
C GLY A 37 0.08 -2.65 2.96
N ALA A 38 -1.20 -2.33 2.91
CA ALA A 38 -1.94 -1.89 4.09
C ALA A 38 -3.43 -2.24 4.01
N VAL A 39 -4.11 -2.24 5.15
CA VAL A 39 -5.58 -2.34 5.23
C VAL A 39 -6.12 -1.13 5.97
N VAL A 40 -7.15 -0.52 5.40
CA VAL A 40 -7.95 0.52 6.05
C VAL A 40 -9.28 -0.09 6.47
N GLU A 41 -9.64 0.10 7.74
CA GLU A 41 -10.90 -0.39 8.31
C GLU A 41 -11.76 0.77 8.81
N GLN A 42 -13.06 0.75 8.46
CA GLN A 42 -14.05 1.68 8.95
C GLN A 42 -15.43 1.02 8.95
N GLY A 43 -16.18 1.14 10.05
CA GLY A 43 -17.55 0.60 10.13
C GLY A 43 -17.66 -0.91 9.93
N GLY A 44 -16.60 -1.67 10.15
CA GLY A 44 -16.52 -3.11 9.90
C GLY A 44 -16.17 -3.50 8.47
N GLU A 45 -16.08 -2.55 7.54
CA GLU A 45 -15.60 -2.77 6.17
C GLU A 45 -14.09 -2.57 6.07
N ARG A 46 -13.44 -3.29 5.15
CA ARG A 46 -11.99 -3.31 4.97
C ARG A 46 -11.60 -3.09 3.52
N LEU A 47 -10.77 -2.07 3.30
CA LEU A 47 -10.18 -1.74 2.02
C LEU A 47 -8.69 -2.14 2.04
N LEU A 48 -8.30 -3.08 1.19
CA LEU A 48 -6.90 -3.50 1.03
C LEU A 48 -6.20 -2.58 0.03
N LEU A 49 -5.03 -2.10 0.39
CA LEU A 49 -4.13 -1.29 -0.44
C LEU A 49 -3.01 -2.18 -0.94
N ASP A 50 -3.03 -2.51 -2.22
CA ASP A 50 -2.16 -3.45 -2.93
C ASP A 50 -2.24 -4.91 -2.42
N THR A 51 -1.72 -5.84 -3.22
CA THR A 51 -1.60 -7.28 -2.90
C THR A 51 -0.15 -7.72 -3.05
N PRO A 52 0.71 -7.43 -2.06
CA PRO A 52 2.13 -7.80 -2.14
C PRO A 52 2.34 -9.32 -2.11
N PRO A 53 3.51 -9.82 -2.55
CA PRO A 53 3.80 -11.25 -2.62
C PRO A 53 3.61 -12.02 -1.30
N GLU A 54 3.77 -11.37 -0.15
CA GLU A 54 3.55 -11.97 1.16
C GLU A 54 2.13 -11.79 1.71
N LEU A 55 1.16 -11.36 0.91
CA LEU A 55 -0.19 -10.99 1.35
C LEU A 55 -0.82 -12.01 2.32
N ARG A 56 -0.75 -13.30 1.98
CA ARG A 56 -1.30 -14.37 2.84
C ARG A 56 -0.68 -14.34 4.24
N LEU A 57 0.64 -14.25 4.32
CA LEU A 57 1.35 -14.23 5.61
C LEU A 57 1.05 -12.97 6.40
N GLN A 58 0.98 -11.85 5.72
CA GLN A 58 0.66 -10.54 6.30
C GLN A 58 -0.77 -10.51 6.90
N LEU A 59 -1.75 -11.01 6.17
CA LEU A 59 -3.13 -11.08 6.64
C LEU A 59 -3.29 -12.05 7.84
N ILE A 60 -2.58 -13.18 7.83
CA ILE A 60 -2.56 -14.13 8.96
C ILE A 60 -1.91 -13.47 10.18
N ALA A 61 -0.75 -12.82 10.02
CA ALA A 61 -0.02 -12.20 11.12
C ALA A 61 -0.81 -11.05 11.78
N THR A 62 -1.61 -10.32 11.01
CA THR A 62 -2.45 -9.20 11.51
C THR A 62 -3.86 -9.63 11.94
N GLY A 63 -4.23 -10.92 11.80
CA GLY A 63 -5.56 -11.44 12.15
C GLY A 63 -6.67 -10.91 11.23
N ILE A 64 -6.34 -10.42 10.04
CA ILE A 64 -7.32 -9.93 9.08
C ILE A 64 -7.80 -11.10 8.20
N HIS A 65 -9.08 -11.46 8.30
CA HIS A 65 -9.63 -12.65 7.66
C HIS A 65 -10.50 -12.37 6.43
N HIS A 66 -10.84 -11.10 6.17
CA HIS A 66 -11.59 -10.67 4.99
C HIS A 66 -11.22 -9.23 4.60
N VAL A 67 -11.41 -8.92 3.33
CA VAL A 67 -11.42 -7.58 2.79
C VAL A 67 -12.61 -7.44 1.85
N ASP A 68 -13.16 -6.23 1.75
CA ASP A 68 -14.36 -5.97 0.97
C ASP A 68 -14.04 -5.49 -0.44
N ALA A 69 -12.91 -4.79 -0.59
CA ALA A 69 -12.40 -4.32 -1.86
C ALA A 69 -10.86 -4.21 -1.82
N VAL A 70 -10.25 -4.11 -2.99
CA VAL A 70 -8.82 -3.83 -3.16
C VAL A 70 -8.65 -2.56 -3.99
N VAL A 71 -7.75 -1.67 -3.60
CA VAL A 71 -7.28 -0.57 -4.45
C VAL A 71 -5.80 -0.78 -4.76
N TYR A 72 -5.42 -0.67 -6.02
CA TYR A 72 -4.04 -0.79 -6.47
C TYR A 72 -3.43 0.57 -6.77
N THR A 73 -2.21 0.78 -6.30
CA THR A 73 -1.44 1.97 -6.60
C THR A 73 -0.86 1.92 -8.01
N HIS A 74 -0.30 0.77 -8.40
CA HIS A 74 0.27 0.50 -9.73
C HIS A 74 0.50 -1.01 -9.93
N ASP A 75 1.12 -1.40 -11.05
CA ASP A 75 1.20 -2.80 -11.51
C ASP A 75 2.56 -3.49 -11.27
N HIS A 76 3.48 -2.90 -10.48
CA HIS A 76 4.72 -3.56 -10.12
C HIS A 76 4.49 -4.85 -9.32
N ALA A 77 5.44 -5.78 -9.41
CA ALA A 77 5.33 -7.11 -8.84
C ALA A 77 5.16 -7.12 -7.32
N ASP A 78 5.88 -6.24 -6.63
CA ASP A 78 5.82 -6.09 -5.17
C ASP A 78 4.48 -5.53 -4.66
N HIS A 79 3.64 -4.98 -5.55
CA HIS A 79 2.29 -4.49 -5.25
C HIS A 79 1.17 -5.42 -5.73
N THR A 80 1.48 -6.40 -6.61
CA THR A 80 0.41 -7.13 -7.31
C THR A 80 0.51 -8.65 -7.23
N HIS A 81 1.69 -9.23 -6.97
CA HIS A 81 1.90 -10.67 -7.15
C HIS A 81 1.29 -11.56 -6.05
N GLY A 82 0.72 -10.98 -4.98
CA GLY A 82 -0.12 -11.68 -4.01
C GLY A 82 -1.60 -11.74 -4.38
N ILE A 83 -1.99 -11.30 -5.59
CA ILE A 83 -3.41 -11.27 -6.00
C ILE A 83 -4.07 -12.65 -5.92
N ASP A 84 -3.35 -13.76 -6.10
CA ASP A 84 -3.91 -15.10 -5.97
C ASP A 84 -4.41 -15.40 -4.55
N ASP A 85 -3.83 -14.78 -3.53
CA ASP A 85 -4.20 -14.99 -2.13
C ASP A 85 -5.60 -14.46 -1.77
N ILE A 86 -6.19 -13.59 -2.63
CA ILE A 86 -7.60 -13.21 -2.48
C ILE A 86 -8.55 -14.40 -2.71
N ARG A 87 -8.06 -15.52 -3.24
CA ARG A 87 -8.80 -16.76 -3.43
C ARG A 87 -9.56 -17.21 -2.17
N ALA A 88 -8.86 -17.25 -1.03
CA ALA A 88 -9.44 -17.63 0.24
C ALA A 88 -10.56 -16.70 0.72
N ILE A 89 -10.55 -15.47 0.25
CA ILE A 89 -11.57 -14.45 0.55
C ILE A 89 -12.72 -14.54 -0.44
N SER A 90 -12.43 -14.61 -1.74
CA SER A 90 -13.44 -14.63 -2.81
C SER A 90 -14.36 -15.84 -2.74
N ILE A 91 -13.87 -17.03 -2.39
CA ILE A 91 -14.68 -18.24 -2.25
C ILE A 91 -15.73 -18.18 -1.14
N ARG A 92 -15.58 -17.24 -0.20
CA ARG A 92 -16.52 -17.01 0.90
C ARG A 92 -17.56 -15.93 0.59
N ARG A 93 -17.48 -15.34 -0.58
CA ARG A 93 -18.39 -14.29 -1.08
C ARG A 93 -19.26 -14.84 -2.22
N SER A 94 -20.41 -14.23 -2.42
CA SER A 94 -21.15 -14.34 -3.66
C SER A 94 -20.60 -13.29 -4.64
N GLY A 95 -19.81 -13.73 -5.63
CA GLY A 95 -19.18 -12.86 -6.63
C GLY A 95 -17.75 -12.47 -6.31
N GLY A 96 -17.04 -11.94 -7.33
CA GLY A 96 -15.65 -11.54 -7.26
C GLY A 96 -15.41 -10.34 -6.33
N ILE A 97 -14.19 -10.23 -5.82
CA ILE A 97 -13.77 -9.07 -5.03
C ILE A 97 -13.63 -7.87 -5.98
N PRO A 98 -14.29 -6.73 -5.72
CA PRO A 98 -14.09 -5.52 -6.51
C PRO A 98 -12.68 -5.00 -6.30
N ILE A 99 -11.98 -4.75 -7.39
CA ILE A 99 -10.64 -4.15 -7.38
C ILE A 99 -10.63 -2.87 -8.19
N TYR A 100 -9.92 -1.89 -7.71
CA TYR A 100 -9.89 -0.54 -8.26
C TYR A 100 -8.45 -0.09 -8.49
N GLY A 101 -8.22 0.77 -9.48
CA GLY A 101 -6.89 1.32 -9.73
C GLY A 101 -6.82 2.15 -11.00
N PRO A 102 -5.59 2.61 -11.37
CA PRO A 102 -5.34 3.25 -12.66
C PRO A 102 -5.74 2.34 -13.84
N ALA A 103 -6.11 2.93 -14.97
CA ALA A 103 -6.53 2.17 -16.16
C ALA A 103 -5.45 1.19 -16.62
N GLU A 104 -4.19 1.64 -16.65
CA GLU A 104 -3.04 0.82 -17.05
C GLU A 104 -2.83 -0.36 -16.08
N THR A 105 -2.98 -0.11 -14.78
CA THR A 105 -2.85 -1.15 -13.76
C THR A 105 -3.94 -2.20 -13.92
N ILE A 106 -5.21 -1.81 -14.07
CA ILE A 106 -6.32 -2.75 -14.27
C ILE A 106 -6.12 -3.56 -15.56
N ALA A 107 -5.64 -2.92 -16.65
CA ALA A 107 -5.32 -3.62 -17.90
C ALA A 107 -4.18 -4.64 -17.70
N ALA A 108 -3.09 -4.23 -17.07
CA ALA A 108 -1.94 -5.09 -16.78
C ALA A 108 -2.31 -6.29 -15.88
N LEU A 109 -3.14 -6.08 -14.86
CA LEU A 109 -3.63 -7.16 -13.99
C LEU A 109 -4.47 -8.17 -14.77
N ARG A 110 -5.36 -7.71 -15.66
CA ARG A 110 -6.17 -8.59 -16.53
C ARG A 110 -5.31 -9.42 -17.48
N GLU A 111 -4.22 -8.85 -17.98
CA GLU A 111 -3.27 -9.56 -18.84
C GLU A 111 -2.41 -10.56 -18.05
N LYS A 112 -1.80 -10.13 -16.95
CA LYS A 112 -0.89 -10.97 -16.13
C LYS A 112 -1.61 -12.10 -15.40
N PHE A 113 -2.86 -11.87 -14.96
CA PHE A 113 -3.65 -12.78 -14.13
C PHE A 113 -5.01 -13.09 -14.74
N THR A 114 -5.04 -13.44 -16.03
CA THR A 114 -6.28 -13.71 -16.79
C THR A 114 -7.26 -14.60 -16.05
N TYR A 115 -6.79 -15.65 -15.38
CA TYR A 115 -7.64 -16.60 -14.66
C TYR A 115 -8.43 -15.98 -13.50
N VAL A 116 -7.94 -14.87 -12.92
CA VAL A 116 -8.63 -14.14 -11.85
C VAL A 116 -9.86 -13.41 -12.38
N PHE A 117 -9.76 -12.88 -13.60
CA PHE A 117 -10.76 -12.00 -14.22
C PHE A 117 -11.66 -12.72 -15.23
N ASP A 118 -11.30 -13.94 -15.64
CA ASP A 118 -12.10 -14.72 -16.61
C ASP A 118 -13.32 -15.32 -15.92
N GLU A 119 -14.47 -14.66 -16.10
CA GLU A 119 -15.76 -15.11 -15.57
C GLU A 119 -16.28 -16.39 -16.27
N THR A 120 -15.71 -16.76 -17.43
CA THR A 120 -16.09 -17.99 -18.16
C THR A 120 -15.38 -19.23 -17.64
N MET A 121 -14.20 -19.04 -17.03
CA MET A 121 -13.41 -20.12 -16.44
C MET A 121 -14.11 -20.69 -15.21
N ARG A 122 -14.58 -21.93 -15.31
CA ARG A 122 -15.20 -22.66 -14.19
C ARG A 122 -14.18 -23.62 -13.58
N PRO A 123 -13.87 -23.48 -12.27
CA PRO A 123 -13.02 -24.45 -11.57
C PRO A 123 -13.64 -25.85 -11.63
N LEU A 124 -12.78 -26.88 -11.70
CA LEU A 124 -13.24 -28.27 -11.59
C LEU A 124 -13.78 -28.53 -10.17
N PRO A 125 -14.66 -29.53 -9.98
CA PRO A 125 -15.14 -29.92 -8.66
C PRO A 125 -13.99 -30.15 -7.68
N GLY A 126 -14.07 -29.51 -6.50
CA GLY A 126 -13.02 -29.58 -5.47
C GLY A 126 -11.85 -28.61 -5.68
N THR A 127 -11.86 -27.80 -6.74
CA THR A 127 -10.88 -26.74 -6.97
C THR A 127 -11.51 -25.35 -6.87
N SER A 128 -10.69 -24.30 -6.81
CA SER A 128 -11.15 -22.91 -6.79
C SER A 128 -10.14 -22.01 -7.51
N LYS A 129 -10.61 -20.85 -7.95
CA LYS A 129 -9.78 -19.75 -8.42
C LYS A 129 -10.13 -18.48 -7.64
N PRO A 130 -9.23 -17.50 -7.51
CA PRO A 130 -9.63 -16.18 -7.09
C PRO A 130 -10.55 -15.55 -8.12
N GLU A 131 -11.50 -14.72 -7.66
CA GLU A 131 -12.41 -14.01 -8.54
C GLU A 131 -12.37 -12.51 -8.19
N ALA A 132 -12.17 -11.68 -9.20
CA ALA A 132 -12.13 -10.25 -9.06
C ALA A 132 -12.84 -9.51 -10.20
N ALA A 133 -13.44 -8.36 -9.86
CA ALA A 133 -14.04 -7.45 -10.84
C ALA A 133 -13.23 -6.15 -10.87
N GLY A 134 -12.64 -5.81 -12.02
CA GLY A 134 -11.78 -4.64 -12.18
C GLY A 134 -12.54 -3.37 -12.53
N HIS A 135 -12.29 -2.29 -11.79
CA HIS A 135 -12.86 -0.96 -11.96
C HIS A 135 -11.77 0.09 -12.10
N VAL A 136 -11.89 0.96 -13.08
CA VAL A 136 -10.94 2.05 -13.31
C VAL A 136 -11.31 3.27 -12.47
N LEU A 137 -10.31 3.85 -11.81
CA LEU A 137 -10.42 5.13 -11.12
C LEU A 137 -9.79 6.25 -11.96
N SER A 138 -10.30 7.47 -11.80
CA SER A 138 -9.75 8.67 -12.44
C SER A 138 -9.10 9.58 -11.40
N PRO A 139 -7.89 10.13 -11.66
CA PRO A 139 -7.19 10.97 -10.70
C PRO A 139 -8.01 12.21 -10.34
N GLY A 140 -8.06 12.55 -9.05
CA GLY A 140 -8.79 13.69 -8.51
C GLY A 140 -10.30 13.50 -8.41
N VAL A 141 -10.88 12.41 -8.93
CA VAL A 141 -12.32 12.16 -8.91
C VAL A 141 -12.68 11.26 -7.73
N PRO A 142 -13.50 11.73 -6.77
CA PRO A 142 -13.94 10.92 -5.65
C PRO A 142 -14.76 9.71 -6.11
N ALA A 143 -14.45 8.55 -5.57
CA ALA A 143 -15.18 7.29 -5.79
C ALA A 143 -15.70 6.73 -4.45
N ARG A 144 -16.92 6.16 -4.46
CA ARG A 144 -17.45 5.40 -3.33
C ARG A 144 -17.08 3.94 -3.49
N ILE A 145 -16.34 3.42 -2.53
CA ILE A 145 -15.95 2.00 -2.46
C ILE A 145 -16.43 1.47 -1.11
N GLY A 146 -17.57 0.78 -1.11
CA GLY A 146 -18.26 0.45 0.14
C GLY A 146 -18.54 1.70 0.99
N GLY A 147 -18.20 1.68 2.26
CA GLY A 147 -18.28 2.81 3.19
C GLY A 147 -17.24 3.91 2.96
N PHE A 148 -16.21 3.67 2.13
CA PHE A 148 -15.11 4.60 1.95
C PHE A 148 -15.37 5.61 0.84
N THR A 149 -14.97 6.87 1.06
CA THR A 149 -14.76 7.84 -0.02
C THR A 149 -13.29 7.88 -0.35
N VAL A 150 -12.93 7.46 -1.57
CA VAL A 150 -11.54 7.34 -2.04
C VAL A 150 -11.29 8.34 -3.15
N ILE A 151 -10.27 9.17 -3.01
CA ILE A 151 -9.85 10.14 -4.04
C ILE A 151 -8.45 9.73 -4.51
N PRO A 152 -8.29 9.24 -5.75
CA PRO A 152 -6.99 8.92 -6.30
C PRO A 152 -6.16 10.18 -6.55
N VAL A 153 -4.88 10.14 -6.22
CA VAL A 153 -3.90 11.22 -6.47
C VAL A 153 -2.82 10.68 -7.38
N GLU A 154 -2.65 11.26 -8.54
CA GLU A 154 -1.61 10.85 -9.47
C GLU A 154 -0.25 11.45 -9.06
N VAL A 155 0.78 10.59 -8.93
CA VAL A 155 2.14 10.99 -8.60
C VAL A 155 3.16 10.35 -9.54
N PRO A 156 4.30 11.02 -9.84
CA PRO A 156 5.33 10.47 -10.71
C PRO A 156 6.15 9.39 -10.01
N HIS A 157 6.45 8.32 -10.73
CA HIS A 157 7.30 7.21 -10.33
C HIS A 157 8.24 6.83 -11.49
N GLY A 158 9.41 7.46 -11.56
CA GLY A 158 10.29 7.34 -12.72
C GLY A 158 9.64 7.83 -14.00
N ARG A 159 9.45 6.93 -14.95
CA ARG A 159 8.77 7.21 -16.23
C ARG A 159 7.26 6.94 -16.17
N SER A 160 6.80 6.31 -15.09
CA SER A 160 5.40 5.93 -14.90
C SER A 160 4.67 6.93 -14.01
N ARG A 161 3.35 6.84 -14.02
CA ARG A 161 2.45 7.49 -13.09
C ARG A 161 1.79 6.43 -12.23
N VAL A 162 1.71 6.68 -10.93
CA VAL A 162 1.09 5.77 -9.96
C VAL A 162 0.05 6.52 -9.14
N PHE A 163 -0.86 5.81 -8.50
CA PHE A 163 -1.84 6.44 -7.64
C PHE A 163 -1.44 6.34 -6.17
N GLY A 164 -1.47 7.49 -5.47
CA GLY A 164 -1.77 7.54 -4.06
C GLY A 164 -3.26 7.71 -3.84
N TYR A 165 -3.70 7.71 -2.59
CA TYR A 165 -5.11 7.78 -2.23
C TYR A 165 -5.34 8.69 -1.03
N ARG A 166 -6.36 9.57 -1.13
CA ARG A 166 -6.98 10.20 0.03
C ARG A 166 -8.21 9.37 0.41
N ILE A 167 -8.28 8.90 1.65
CA ILE A 167 -9.37 8.07 2.18
C ILE A 167 -9.84 8.71 3.49
N GLY A 168 -10.84 9.58 3.43
CA GLY A 168 -11.25 10.36 4.60
C GLY A 168 -10.07 11.10 5.25
N PRO A 169 -9.74 10.87 6.55
CA PRO A 169 -8.62 11.50 7.25
C PRO A 169 -7.25 10.92 6.89
N LEU A 170 -7.19 9.83 6.12
CA LEU A 170 -5.95 9.15 5.73
C LEU A 170 -5.50 9.59 4.34
N ALA A 171 -4.21 9.87 4.18
CA ALA A 171 -3.50 9.99 2.92
C ALA A 171 -2.46 8.86 2.80
N TYR A 172 -2.52 8.05 1.75
CA TYR A 172 -1.61 6.95 1.50
C TYR A 172 -0.92 7.14 0.15
N VAL A 173 0.39 7.35 0.16
CA VAL A 173 1.19 7.53 -1.04
C VAL A 173 2.46 6.71 -0.92
N THR A 174 2.56 5.67 -1.71
CA THR A 174 3.79 4.90 -1.90
C THR A 174 4.36 5.16 -3.30
N ASP A 175 5.65 4.86 -3.49
CA ASP A 175 6.31 4.89 -4.80
C ASP A 175 6.30 6.24 -5.53
N ALA A 176 6.18 7.33 -4.78
CA ALA A 176 6.27 8.67 -5.33
C ALA A 176 7.73 9.15 -5.42
N LYS A 177 8.10 9.78 -6.56
CA LYS A 177 9.34 10.57 -6.65
C LYS A 177 9.15 11.99 -6.17
N THR A 178 7.98 12.55 -6.37
CA THR A 178 7.59 13.89 -5.90
C THR A 178 6.09 13.93 -5.65
N LEU A 179 5.66 14.93 -4.87
CA LEU A 179 4.24 15.27 -4.76
C LEU A 179 3.97 16.55 -5.58
N PRO A 180 3.31 16.47 -6.75
CA PRO A 180 2.83 17.64 -7.48
C PRO A 180 1.90 18.51 -6.63
N ASP A 181 1.80 19.80 -6.90
CA ASP A 181 0.95 20.71 -6.11
C ASP A 181 -0.52 20.26 -6.09
N ALA A 182 -1.03 19.78 -7.22
CA ALA A 182 -2.39 19.24 -7.28
C ALA A 182 -2.59 18.02 -6.35
N ALA A 183 -1.56 17.16 -6.21
CA ALA A 183 -1.60 16.05 -5.25
C ALA A 183 -1.58 16.58 -3.81
N VAL A 184 -0.70 17.54 -3.51
CA VAL A 184 -0.61 18.16 -2.18
C VAL A 184 -1.94 18.76 -1.76
N GLU A 185 -2.64 19.47 -2.67
CA GLU A 185 -3.97 20.07 -2.37
C GLU A 185 -5.02 19.01 -1.97
N ILE A 186 -5.06 17.88 -2.66
CA ILE A 186 -5.99 16.78 -2.32
C ILE A 186 -5.61 16.13 -0.98
N LEU A 187 -4.30 15.96 -0.71
CA LEU A 187 -3.80 15.31 0.50
C LEU A 187 -3.84 16.22 1.73
N ARG A 188 -3.92 17.53 1.54
CA ARG A 188 -3.92 18.53 2.63
C ARG A 188 -5.05 18.27 3.63
N GLY A 189 -4.78 18.52 4.91
CA GLY A 189 -5.74 18.29 5.99
C GLY A 189 -5.95 16.81 6.34
N ALA A 190 -5.06 15.91 5.87
CA ALA A 190 -5.02 14.55 6.40
C ALA A 190 -4.56 14.55 7.86
N GLU A 191 -5.17 13.70 8.67
CA GLU A 191 -4.67 13.42 10.04
C GLU A 191 -3.42 12.55 9.98
N VAL A 192 -3.44 11.56 9.10
CA VAL A 192 -2.34 10.62 8.89
C VAL A 192 -1.92 10.63 7.42
N LEU A 193 -0.63 10.82 7.19
CA LEU A 193 0.02 10.65 5.89
C LEU A 193 0.94 9.42 5.94
N VAL A 194 0.80 8.52 4.98
CA VAL A 194 1.76 7.47 4.69
C VAL A 194 2.54 7.87 3.45
N LEU A 195 3.88 7.83 3.51
CA LEU A 195 4.74 8.28 2.41
C LEU A 195 5.96 7.36 2.27
N ASN A 196 6.36 7.05 1.04
CA ASN A 196 7.58 6.26 0.83
C ASN A 196 8.85 7.06 1.21
N ALA A 197 9.88 6.34 1.68
CA ALA A 197 11.19 6.90 1.98
C ALA A 197 12.28 5.86 1.70
N LEU A 198 12.68 5.74 0.43
CA LEU A 198 13.47 4.60 -0.03
C LEU A 198 14.88 4.57 0.55
N PHE A 199 15.66 5.63 0.34
CA PHE A 199 17.06 5.75 0.73
C PHE A 199 17.33 7.06 1.45
N ARG A 200 18.52 7.18 2.07
CA ARG A 200 19.01 8.46 2.58
C ARG A 200 19.47 9.40 1.45
N THR A 201 19.84 8.85 0.31
CA THR A 201 20.28 9.61 -0.88
C THR A 201 19.15 9.71 -1.90
N PRO A 202 19.11 10.76 -2.74
CA PRO A 202 18.13 10.90 -3.79
C PRO A 202 18.10 9.70 -4.74
N HIS A 203 16.91 9.30 -5.15
CA HIS A 203 16.67 8.19 -6.09
C HIS A 203 15.80 8.66 -7.27
N PRO A 204 15.98 8.14 -8.50
CA PRO A 204 15.24 8.63 -9.66
C PRO A 204 13.74 8.36 -9.64
N THR A 205 13.28 7.38 -8.86
CA THR A 205 11.87 6.94 -8.87
C THR A 205 11.15 7.15 -7.54
N HIS A 206 11.87 7.31 -6.43
CA HIS A 206 11.30 7.41 -5.08
C HIS A 206 11.84 8.63 -4.34
N LEU A 207 11.07 9.09 -3.38
CA LEU A 207 11.53 10.05 -2.38
C LEU A 207 12.62 9.43 -1.49
N SER A 208 13.66 10.19 -1.19
CA SER A 208 14.58 9.90 -0.09
C SER A 208 13.94 10.26 1.25
N VAL A 209 14.57 9.89 2.36
CA VAL A 209 14.09 10.24 3.71
C VAL A 209 13.93 11.76 3.85
N GLU A 210 14.92 12.55 3.43
CA GLU A 210 14.88 14.02 3.51
C GLU A 210 13.80 14.62 2.60
N GLU A 211 13.69 14.12 1.36
CA GLU A 211 12.64 14.53 0.43
C GLU A 211 11.25 14.20 0.98
N SER A 212 11.10 13.06 1.68
CA SER A 212 9.83 12.66 2.29
C SER A 212 9.44 13.54 3.46
N VAL A 213 10.39 13.92 4.31
CA VAL A 213 10.18 14.91 5.39
C VAL A 213 9.72 16.25 4.80
N THR A 214 10.38 16.71 3.74
CA THR A 214 10.00 17.95 3.04
C THR A 214 8.60 17.86 2.44
N ALA A 215 8.26 16.75 1.79
CA ALA A 215 6.94 16.51 1.21
C ALA A 215 5.86 16.43 2.30
N ALA A 216 6.13 15.78 3.43
CA ALA A 216 5.22 15.72 4.57
C ALA A 216 4.90 17.13 5.13
N ARG A 217 5.89 18.00 5.22
CA ARG A 217 5.68 19.40 5.63
C ARG A 217 4.79 20.19 4.65
N ARG A 218 4.88 19.91 3.36
CA ARG A 218 4.01 20.54 2.35
C ARG A 218 2.56 20.08 2.47
N VAL A 219 2.32 18.79 2.78
CA VAL A 219 0.98 18.24 3.01
C VAL A 219 0.41 18.74 4.34
N GLY A 220 1.23 18.84 5.38
CA GLY A 220 0.83 19.34 6.70
C GLY A 220 -0.09 18.39 7.47
N ALA A 221 0.10 17.07 7.32
CA ALA A 221 -0.61 16.07 8.12
C ALA A 221 -0.18 16.13 9.60
N ALA A 222 -1.09 15.78 10.51
CA ALA A 222 -0.79 15.77 11.95
C ALA A 222 0.26 14.71 12.31
N ARG A 223 0.24 13.55 11.63
CA ARG A 223 1.19 12.45 11.79
C ARG A 223 1.59 11.90 10.42
N THR A 224 2.88 11.61 10.25
CA THR A 224 3.39 10.98 9.02
C THR A 224 4.09 9.67 9.34
N TYR A 225 3.83 8.64 8.55
CA TYR A 225 4.49 7.35 8.63
C TYR A 225 5.26 7.06 7.35
N LEU A 226 6.57 6.81 7.49
CA LEU A 226 7.43 6.48 6.36
C LEU A 226 7.39 4.99 6.09
N THR A 227 7.14 4.60 4.85
CA THR A 227 7.07 3.23 4.37
C THR A 227 7.99 3.00 3.17
N HIS A 228 7.96 1.82 2.57
CA HIS A 228 8.82 1.42 1.44
C HIS A 228 10.32 1.55 1.79
N LEU A 229 10.66 1.15 3.04
CA LEU A 229 11.98 1.31 3.62
C LEU A 229 12.92 0.17 3.20
N THR A 230 14.21 0.51 3.02
CA THR A 230 15.25 -0.46 2.66
C THR A 230 16.02 -0.98 3.89
N HIS A 231 16.94 -1.90 3.64
CA HIS A 231 17.91 -2.40 4.62
C HIS A 231 19.03 -1.39 4.97
N GLN A 232 18.98 -0.16 4.45
CA GLN A 232 19.96 0.89 4.78
C GLN A 232 19.55 1.71 6.01
N THR A 233 18.32 1.58 6.47
CA THR A 233 17.78 2.33 7.61
C THR A 233 17.26 1.38 8.69
N ALA A 234 17.99 1.24 9.80
CA ALA A 234 17.48 0.60 10.99
C ALA A 234 16.32 1.41 11.59
N HIS A 235 15.27 0.73 12.05
CA HIS A 235 14.07 1.38 12.59
C HIS A 235 14.40 2.33 13.75
N ALA A 236 15.15 1.85 14.74
CA ALA A 236 15.50 2.65 15.91
C ALA A 236 16.35 3.89 15.55
N ALA A 237 17.30 3.76 14.63
CA ALA A 237 18.13 4.87 14.19
C ALA A 237 17.30 5.92 13.45
N LEU A 238 16.44 5.48 12.52
CA LEU A 238 15.57 6.39 11.78
C LEU A 238 14.58 7.10 12.69
N THR A 239 14.01 6.41 13.69
CA THR A 239 13.12 7.00 14.69
C THR A 239 13.81 8.11 15.48
N ALA A 240 15.09 7.94 15.84
CA ALA A 240 15.84 8.92 16.60
C ALA A 240 16.20 10.19 15.80
N GLU A 241 16.24 10.11 14.48
CA GLU A 241 16.62 11.18 13.58
C GLU A 241 15.42 12.02 13.09
N LEU A 242 14.24 11.40 13.03
CA LEU A 242 13.06 12.05 12.48
C LEU A 242 12.39 13.02 13.46
N PRO A 243 11.70 14.07 12.96
CA PRO A 243 10.85 14.90 13.80
C PRO A 243 9.77 14.06 14.52
N ALA A 244 9.31 14.51 15.68
CA ALA A 244 8.41 13.75 16.56
C ALA A 244 7.07 13.34 15.91
N ASP A 245 6.61 14.10 14.93
CA ASP A 245 5.38 13.87 14.16
C ASP A 245 5.58 12.99 12.90
N ILE A 246 6.83 12.55 12.63
CA ILE A 246 7.19 11.67 11.52
C ILE A 246 7.86 10.42 12.08
N GLN A 247 7.37 9.25 11.75
CA GLN A 247 7.88 7.98 12.27
C GLN A 247 8.06 6.96 11.14
N PRO A 248 9.05 6.06 11.21
CA PRO A 248 9.09 4.92 10.32
C PRO A 248 7.96 3.95 10.68
N ALA A 249 7.23 3.46 9.67
CA ALA A 249 6.30 2.37 9.86
C ALA A 249 7.04 1.03 10.02
N TYR A 250 6.34 0.02 10.53
CA TYR A 250 6.80 -1.36 10.61
C TYR A 250 5.63 -2.32 10.37
N ASP A 251 5.92 -3.54 10.00
CA ASP A 251 4.93 -4.56 9.69
C ASP A 251 4.07 -4.86 10.93
N GLY A 252 2.75 -4.80 10.79
CA GLY A 252 1.79 -4.97 11.86
C GLY A 252 1.46 -3.69 12.66
N LEU A 253 2.10 -2.54 12.39
CA LEU A 253 1.74 -1.28 13.02
C LEU A 253 0.29 -0.92 12.70
N THR A 254 -0.47 -0.57 13.74
CA THR A 254 -1.85 -0.08 13.62
C THR A 254 -1.96 1.37 14.08
N VAL A 255 -2.66 2.19 13.30
CA VAL A 255 -2.85 3.62 13.55
C VAL A 255 -4.34 3.95 13.50
N GLU A 256 -4.83 4.55 14.57
CA GLU A 256 -6.21 5.06 14.63
C GLU A 256 -6.26 6.50 14.13
N THR A 257 -7.33 6.83 13.38
CA THR A 257 -7.69 8.19 13.00
C THR A 257 -9.14 8.44 13.36
N PRO A 258 -9.60 9.70 13.48
CA PRO A 258 -11.03 9.99 13.55
C PRO A 258 -11.78 9.31 12.39
N ASP A 259 -13.06 9.02 12.61
CA ASP A 259 -13.93 8.59 11.50
C ASP A 259 -14.16 9.75 10.52
N ALA A 260 -14.33 9.42 9.24
CA ALA A 260 -14.53 10.39 8.16
C ALA A 260 -15.96 10.94 8.17
#